data_8f5d49a77be85d9907774f74dbce9e77
#
_entry.id   8f5d49a77be85d9907774f74dbce9e77
#
_cell.length_a   1.000
_cell.length_b   1.000
_cell.length_c   1.000
_cell.angle_alpha   90.00
_cell.angle_beta   90.00
_cell.angle_gamma   90.00
#
_symmetry.space_group_name_H-M   'P 1'
#
loop_
_entity.id
_entity.type
_entity.pdbx_description
1 polymer ?
#
loop_
_entity_poly.entity_id
_entity_poly.type
_entity_poly.pdbx_seq_one_letter_code
_entity_poly.pdbx_strand_id
1 'polypeptide(L)'
;DEEEKKYAHIRYKERYYKAEIMKVCIDDFAMENKVVEMQPEAYQLFAFYLFDETEIQMSRKEIQNQKLICGIILVDNYEEALNSTEEVRRSLLSALVERKITKYMQNYDAIENKMEKDKYMFVIRQKYLPVLQSSKFALLDEVREINIGNEMSVTLCIGLGVNAASYAQALDWARHAID
;
A
#
# COMPACT_ATOMS: atom_id res chain seq x y z
N ASP A 1 -31.61 -17.54 -24.70
CA ASP A 1 -31.56 -17.61 -23.24
C ASP A 1 -30.09 -17.62 -22.85
N GLU A 2 -29.59 -16.46 -22.34
CA GLU A 2 -28.23 -16.37 -21.81
C GLU A 2 -28.19 -17.21 -20.52
N GLU A 3 -27.37 -18.27 -20.52
CA GLU A 3 -27.07 -19.06 -19.34
C GLU A 3 -26.53 -18.11 -18.25
N GLU A 4 -27.28 -17.95 -17.17
CA GLU A 4 -26.92 -17.07 -16.04
C GLU A 4 -25.72 -17.68 -15.31
N LYS A 5 -24.51 -17.31 -15.73
CA LYS A 5 -23.25 -17.71 -15.08
C LYS A 5 -23.04 -16.87 -13.83
N LYS A 6 -22.91 -17.52 -12.69
CA LYS A 6 -22.55 -16.85 -11.43
C LYS A 6 -21.09 -17.15 -11.09
N TYR A 7 -20.40 -16.14 -10.60
CA TYR A 7 -18.99 -16.22 -10.23
C TYR A 7 -18.82 -15.95 -8.74
N ALA A 8 -17.92 -16.70 -8.12
CA ALA A 8 -17.51 -16.47 -6.73
C ALA A 8 -15.99 -16.63 -6.60
N HIS A 9 -15.37 -15.79 -5.77
CA HIS A 9 -13.97 -15.95 -5.40
C HIS A 9 -13.90 -16.58 -4.01
N ILE A 10 -13.19 -17.69 -3.90
CA ILE A 10 -13.10 -18.50 -2.70
C ILE A 10 -11.63 -18.56 -2.27
N ARG A 11 -11.37 -18.27 -0.99
CA ARG A 11 -10.08 -18.56 -0.37
C ARG A 11 -10.23 -19.77 0.54
N TYR A 12 -9.47 -20.83 0.25
CA TYR A 12 -9.42 -22.00 1.09
C TYR A 12 -7.97 -22.29 1.47
N LYS A 13 -7.69 -22.30 2.76
CA LYS A 13 -6.33 -22.32 3.31
C LYS A 13 -5.49 -21.17 2.70
N GLU A 14 -4.42 -21.50 1.98
CA GLU A 14 -3.54 -20.53 1.33
C GLU A 14 -3.75 -20.43 -0.18
N ARG A 15 -4.83 -21.03 -0.71
CA ARG A 15 -5.15 -21.05 -2.13
C ARG A 15 -6.34 -20.17 -2.45
N TYR A 16 -6.33 -19.64 -3.65
CA TYR A 16 -7.39 -18.80 -4.20
C TYR A 16 -8.03 -19.51 -5.38
N TYR A 17 -9.36 -19.59 -5.38
CA TYR A 17 -10.12 -20.23 -6.44
C TYR A 17 -11.16 -19.28 -6.98
N LYS A 18 -11.34 -19.28 -8.31
CA LYS A 18 -12.51 -18.75 -8.97
C LYS A 18 -13.49 -19.90 -9.20
N ALA A 19 -14.68 -19.81 -8.62
CA ALA A 19 -15.77 -20.74 -8.86
C ALA A 19 -16.70 -20.14 -9.92
N GLU A 20 -17.02 -20.91 -10.95
CA GLU A 20 -18.08 -20.62 -11.89
C GLU A 20 -19.21 -21.63 -11.66
N ILE A 21 -20.44 -21.14 -11.57
CA ILE A 21 -21.63 -21.92 -11.33
C ILE A 21 -22.58 -21.70 -12.50
N MET A 22 -22.95 -22.76 -13.16
CA MET A 22 -23.90 -22.76 -14.26
C MET A 22 -25.05 -23.70 -13.97
N LYS A 23 -26.28 -23.30 -14.32
CA LYS A 23 -27.43 -24.21 -14.34
C LYS A 23 -27.33 -25.03 -15.63
N VAL A 24 -27.42 -26.35 -15.49
CA VAL A 24 -27.42 -27.30 -16.63
C VAL A 24 -28.84 -27.63 -17.00
N CYS A 25 -29.21 -27.39 -18.25
CA CYS A 25 -30.49 -27.86 -18.80
C CYS A 25 -30.43 -29.39 -19.02
N ILE A 26 -31.36 -30.10 -18.46
CA ILE A 26 -31.39 -31.57 -18.52
C ILE A 26 -31.67 -32.06 -19.94
N ASP A 27 -32.37 -31.29 -20.76
CA ASP A 27 -32.74 -31.65 -22.15
C ASP A 27 -31.52 -31.91 -23.03
N ASP A 28 -30.40 -31.20 -22.80
CA ASP A 28 -29.15 -31.41 -23.54
C ASP A 28 -28.43 -32.70 -23.15
N PHE A 29 -28.62 -33.14 -21.90
CA PHE A 29 -27.98 -34.38 -21.38
C PHE A 29 -28.75 -35.65 -21.72
N ALA A 30 -30.07 -35.55 -21.84
CA ALA A 30 -30.96 -36.71 -22.11
C ALA A 30 -30.84 -37.22 -23.56
N MET A 31 -30.42 -36.35 -24.50
CA MET A 31 -30.26 -36.75 -25.90
C MET A 31 -29.00 -37.57 -26.19
N GLU A 32 -27.91 -37.37 -25.42
CA GLU A 32 -26.63 -38.06 -25.68
C GLU A 32 -26.46 -39.39 -24.92
N ASN A 33 -27.11 -39.58 -23.77
CA ASN A 33 -26.94 -40.80 -22.97
C ASN A 33 -28.27 -41.38 -22.48
N LYS A 34 -28.72 -42.45 -23.08
CA LYS A 34 -29.90 -43.24 -22.69
C LYS A 34 -29.82 -43.92 -21.31
N VAL A 35 -29.14 -43.35 -20.33
CA VAL A 35 -28.77 -44.07 -19.09
C VAL A 35 -29.63 -43.73 -17.88
N VAL A 36 -30.42 -42.67 -17.91
CA VAL A 36 -31.24 -42.26 -16.75
C VAL A 36 -32.66 -41.90 -17.18
N GLU A 37 -33.66 -42.73 -16.83
CA GLU A 37 -35.07 -42.35 -16.83
C GLU A 37 -35.30 -41.36 -15.68
N MET A 38 -35.00 -40.08 -15.87
CA MET A 38 -35.33 -39.03 -14.92
C MET A 38 -36.61 -38.32 -15.34
N GLN A 39 -37.51 -38.10 -14.40
CA GLN A 39 -38.69 -37.25 -14.62
C GLN A 39 -38.20 -35.80 -14.74
N PRO A 40 -38.47 -35.08 -15.86
CA PRO A 40 -37.85 -33.79 -16.19
C PRO A 40 -38.13 -32.67 -15.19
N GLU A 41 -39.16 -32.79 -14.37
CA GLU A 41 -39.65 -31.68 -13.53
C GLU A 41 -39.04 -31.60 -12.11
N ALA A 42 -38.20 -32.55 -11.71
CA ALA A 42 -37.82 -32.69 -10.31
C ALA A 42 -36.38 -32.26 -9.96
N TYR A 43 -35.49 -32.13 -10.93
CA TYR A 43 -34.06 -31.91 -10.61
C TYR A 43 -33.47 -30.73 -11.36
N GLN A 44 -32.90 -29.79 -10.60
CA GLN A 44 -32.02 -28.75 -11.13
C GLN A 44 -30.58 -29.22 -10.95
N LEU A 45 -29.83 -29.33 -12.04
CA LEU A 45 -28.41 -29.64 -12.01
C LEU A 45 -27.62 -28.34 -12.13
N PHE A 46 -26.52 -28.26 -11.37
CA PHE A 46 -25.56 -27.17 -11.44
C PHE A 46 -24.17 -27.74 -11.71
N ALA A 47 -23.52 -27.21 -12.71
CA ALA A 47 -22.10 -27.45 -12.95
C ALA A 47 -21.25 -26.43 -12.17
N PHE A 48 -20.25 -26.94 -11.47
CA PHE A 48 -19.28 -26.13 -10.73
C PHE A 48 -17.91 -26.31 -11.34
N TYR A 49 -17.33 -25.22 -11.79
CA TYR A 49 -15.94 -25.19 -12.26
C TYR A 49 -15.11 -24.44 -11.24
N LEU A 50 -14.02 -25.04 -10.80
CA LEU A 50 -13.07 -24.43 -9.88
C LEU A 50 -11.75 -24.22 -10.61
N PHE A 51 -11.35 -22.96 -10.74
CA PHE A 51 -10.07 -22.56 -11.31
C PHE A 51 -9.13 -22.14 -10.18
N ASP A 52 -7.96 -22.76 -10.10
CA ASP A 52 -6.92 -22.35 -9.15
C ASP A 52 -6.24 -21.07 -9.69
N GLU A 53 -6.51 -19.94 -9.03
CA GLU A 53 -5.94 -18.62 -9.34
C GLU A 53 -4.81 -18.23 -8.38
N THR A 54 -4.29 -19.16 -7.60
CA THR A 54 -3.33 -18.86 -6.54
C THR A 54 -2.10 -18.14 -7.07
N GLU A 55 -1.49 -18.64 -8.14
CA GLU A 55 -0.29 -17.99 -8.72
C GLU A 55 -0.60 -16.59 -9.25
N ILE A 56 -1.76 -16.43 -9.91
CA ILE A 56 -2.19 -15.13 -10.45
C ILE A 56 -2.38 -14.12 -9.31
N GLN A 57 -3.05 -14.52 -8.23
CA GLN A 57 -3.31 -13.66 -7.07
C GLN A 57 -2.01 -13.33 -6.32
N MET A 58 -1.10 -14.29 -6.17
CA MET A 58 0.21 -14.07 -5.57
C MET A 58 1.05 -13.10 -6.42
N SER A 59 1.09 -13.29 -7.73
CA SER A 59 1.80 -12.40 -8.65
C SER A 59 1.24 -10.99 -8.64
N ARG A 60 -0.09 -10.84 -8.64
CA ARG A 60 -0.75 -9.53 -8.52
C ARG A 60 -0.38 -8.82 -7.22
N LYS A 61 -0.37 -9.55 -6.10
CA LYS A 61 0.03 -9.02 -4.80
C LYS A 61 1.49 -8.57 -4.80
N GLU A 62 2.38 -9.37 -5.40
CA GLU A 62 3.79 -9.02 -5.48
C GLU A 62 4.01 -7.79 -6.37
N ILE A 63 3.33 -7.68 -7.52
CA ILE A 63 3.37 -6.48 -8.36
C ILE A 63 2.92 -5.24 -7.56
N GLN A 64 1.86 -5.35 -6.75
CA GLN A 64 1.41 -4.25 -5.89
C GLN A 64 2.45 -3.90 -4.83
N ASN A 65 3.04 -4.90 -4.18
CA ASN A 65 4.08 -4.73 -3.17
C ASN A 65 5.32 -4.00 -3.71
N GLN A 66 5.68 -4.25 -4.96
CA GLN A 66 6.85 -3.66 -5.63
C GLN A 66 6.59 -2.27 -6.22
N LYS A 67 5.32 -1.81 -6.29
CA LYS A 67 5.04 -0.44 -6.72
C LYS A 67 5.75 0.56 -5.83
N LEU A 68 6.24 1.62 -6.45
CA LEU A 68 6.87 2.71 -5.73
C LEU A 68 5.84 3.76 -5.35
N ILE A 69 5.94 4.26 -4.15
CA ILE A 69 5.21 5.43 -3.64
C ILE A 69 6.19 6.55 -3.34
N CYS A 70 5.78 7.77 -3.63
CA CYS A 70 6.55 8.97 -3.33
C CYS A 70 6.05 9.60 -2.04
N GLY A 71 6.98 10.16 -1.26
CA GLY A 71 6.63 10.90 -0.07
C GLY A 71 7.50 12.15 0.09
N ILE A 72 7.00 13.09 0.87
CA ILE A 72 7.73 14.28 1.29
C ILE A 72 7.70 14.35 2.81
N ILE A 73 8.86 14.63 3.39
CA ILE A 73 9.00 15.00 4.78
C ILE A 73 9.32 16.49 4.80
N LEU A 74 8.53 17.23 5.56
CA LEU A 74 8.74 18.66 5.83
C LEU A 74 9.04 18.84 7.32
N VAL A 75 10.10 19.56 7.63
CA VAL A 75 10.33 20.09 8.99
C VAL A 75 9.54 21.38 9.08
N ASP A 76 8.31 21.30 9.61
CA ASP A 76 7.32 22.39 9.57
C ASP A 76 7.67 23.60 10.42
N ASN A 77 8.50 23.42 11.47
CA ASN A 77 8.98 24.51 12.31
C ASN A 77 10.51 24.71 12.27
N TYR A 78 11.13 24.45 11.10
CA TYR A 78 12.59 24.42 10.97
C TYR A 78 13.28 25.70 11.44
N GLU A 79 12.83 26.87 10.98
CA GLU A 79 13.43 28.16 11.32
C GLU A 79 13.22 28.52 12.81
N GLU A 80 12.03 28.26 13.34
CA GLU A 80 11.69 28.49 14.74
C GLU A 80 12.56 27.64 15.67
N ALA A 81 12.71 26.35 15.33
CA ALA A 81 13.54 25.43 16.10
C ALA A 81 15.02 25.86 16.10
N LEU A 82 15.55 26.30 14.93
CA LEU A 82 16.90 26.82 14.84
C LEU A 82 17.08 28.13 15.62
N ASN A 83 16.10 29.04 15.55
CA ASN A 83 16.17 30.33 16.26
C ASN A 83 16.04 30.16 17.78
N SER A 84 15.35 29.10 18.23
CA SER A 84 15.29 28.74 19.64
C SER A 84 16.57 28.06 20.19
N THR A 85 17.54 27.83 19.32
CA THR A 85 18.79 27.13 19.64
C THR A 85 19.99 28.11 19.61
N GLU A 86 20.91 27.94 20.54
CA GLU A 86 22.17 28.69 20.52
C GLU A 86 22.87 28.58 19.16
N GLU A 87 23.41 29.71 18.65
CA GLU A 87 24.00 29.81 17.32
C GLU A 87 25.02 28.70 17.03
N VAL A 88 25.87 28.39 18.01
CA VAL A 88 26.92 27.35 17.91
C VAL A 88 26.32 25.94 17.72
N ARG A 89 25.08 25.72 18.14
CA ARG A 89 24.41 24.40 18.11
C ARG A 89 23.44 24.25 16.93
N ARG A 90 23.12 25.30 16.21
CA ARG A 90 22.15 25.27 15.08
C ARG A 90 22.54 24.26 14.00
N SER A 91 23.80 24.26 13.59
CA SER A 91 24.31 23.29 12.61
C SER A 91 24.27 21.86 13.11
N LEU A 92 24.50 21.67 14.42
CA LEU A 92 24.37 20.35 15.05
C LEU A 92 22.92 19.88 15.07
N LEU A 93 21.95 20.75 15.41
CA LEU A 93 20.52 20.41 15.37
C LEU A 93 20.09 19.96 13.98
N SER A 94 20.43 20.75 12.96
CA SER A 94 20.15 20.41 11.55
C SER A 94 20.76 19.06 11.16
N ALA A 95 22.02 18.82 11.52
CA ALA A 95 22.67 17.54 11.20
C ALA A 95 22.05 16.33 11.93
N LEU A 96 21.58 16.52 13.17
CA LEU A 96 20.91 15.45 13.92
C LEU A 96 19.54 15.12 13.35
N VAL A 97 18.76 16.14 12.94
CA VAL A 97 17.48 15.95 12.27
C VAL A 97 17.67 15.17 10.95
N GLU A 98 18.59 15.64 10.11
CA GLU A 98 18.91 14.97 8.84
C GLU A 98 19.36 13.54 9.04
N ARG A 99 20.29 13.31 9.95
CA ARG A 99 20.76 11.95 10.29
C ARG A 99 19.62 11.05 10.77
N LYS A 100 18.68 11.58 11.56
CA LYS A 100 17.54 10.83 12.08
C LYS A 100 16.60 10.42 10.93
N ILE A 101 16.28 11.36 10.03
CA ILE A 101 15.47 11.11 8.83
C ILE A 101 16.13 10.03 7.98
N THR A 102 17.39 10.23 7.59
CA THR A 102 18.13 9.28 6.74
C THR A 102 18.20 7.88 7.38
N LYS A 103 18.54 7.78 8.67
CA LYS A 103 18.61 6.50 9.36
C LYS A 103 17.25 5.79 9.40
N TYR A 104 16.17 6.54 9.63
CA TYR A 104 14.82 5.97 9.64
C TYR A 104 14.44 5.46 8.25
N MET A 105 14.68 6.23 7.20
CA MET A 105 14.37 5.86 5.82
C MET A 105 15.17 4.67 5.31
N GLN A 106 16.40 4.47 5.77
CA GLN A 106 17.22 3.29 5.44
C GLN A 106 16.56 1.97 5.85
N ASN A 107 15.74 1.95 6.91
CA ASN A 107 15.02 0.75 7.35
C ASN A 107 13.96 0.28 6.33
N TYR A 108 13.60 1.13 5.38
CA TYR A 108 12.57 0.89 4.36
C TYR A 108 13.13 0.82 2.94
N ASP A 109 14.45 0.62 2.78
CA ASP A 109 15.14 0.65 1.47
C ASP A 109 14.77 1.92 0.67
N ALA A 110 14.58 3.04 1.34
CA ALA A 110 14.16 4.28 0.71
C ALA A 110 15.28 4.91 -0.12
N ILE A 111 14.90 5.45 -1.27
CA ILE A 111 15.71 6.45 -1.98
C ILE A 111 15.28 7.81 -1.45
N GLU A 112 16.20 8.53 -0.85
CA GLU A 112 15.97 9.84 -0.24
C GLU A 112 16.78 10.91 -0.94
N ASN A 113 16.20 12.10 -1.08
CA ASN A 113 16.88 13.28 -1.60
C ASN A 113 16.43 14.53 -0.85
N LYS A 114 17.38 15.27 -0.33
CA LYS A 114 17.13 16.58 0.29
C LYS A 114 16.86 17.61 -0.81
N MET A 115 15.65 18.13 -0.86
CA MET A 115 15.23 19.13 -1.85
C MET A 115 15.55 20.54 -1.41
N GLU A 116 15.29 20.86 -0.15
CA GLU A 116 15.48 22.13 0.50
C GLU A 116 16.07 21.90 1.90
N LYS A 117 16.39 22.98 2.64
CA LYS A 117 16.96 22.88 3.98
C LYS A 117 16.04 22.14 4.98
N ASP A 118 14.75 22.22 4.78
CA ASP A 118 13.66 21.68 5.62
C ASP A 118 12.81 20.60 4.93
N LYS A 119 13.08 20.29 3.64
CA LYS A 119 12.24 19.43 2.83
C LYS A 119 13.03 18.27 2.21
N TYR A 120 12.53 17.06 2.41
CA TYR A 120 13.12 15.82 1.89
C TYR A 120 12.09 15.06 1.07
N MET A 121 12.44 14.65 -0.13
CA MET A 121 11.67 13.71 -0.93
C MET A 121 12.19 12.30 -0.69
N PHE A 122 11.29 11.33 -0.64
CA PHE A 122 11.67 9.94 -0.59
C PHE A 122 10.78 9.06 -1.47
N VAL A 123 11.31 7.92 -1.87
CA VAL A 123 10.60 6.89 -2.63
C VAL A 123 10.82 5.56 -1.93
N ILE A 124 9.74 4.84 -1.66
CA ILE A 124 9.77 3.51 -1.05
C ILE A 124 8.85 2.54 -1.80
N ARG A 125 9.04 1.23 -1.58
CA ARG A 125 8.10 0.23 -2.08
C ARG A 125 6.81 0.22 -1.25
N GLN A 126 5.69 0.02 -1.93
CA GLN A 126 4.36 0.00 -1.30
C GLN A 126 4.24 -1.05 -0.18
N LYS A 127 4.99 -2.14 -0.23
CA LYS A 127 5.03 -3.17 0.83
C LYS A 127 5.34 -2.62 2.23
N TYR A 128 6.04 -1.48 2.31
CA TYR A 128 6.41 -0.86 3.58
C TYR A 128 5.32 0.06 4.16
N LEU A 129 4.32 0.44 3.36
CA LEU A 129 3.26 1.34 3.80
C LEU A 129 2.49 0.83 5.03
N PRO A 130 2.07 -0.45 5.11
CA PRO A 130 1.38 -0.96 6.30
C PRO A 130 2.25 -0.89 7.57
N VAL A 131 3.56 -1.07 7.45
CA VAL A 131 4.50 -0.98 8.57
C VAL A 131 4.60 0.46 9.06
N LEU A 132 4.75 1.43 8.15
CA LEU A 132 4.75 2.85 8.48
C LEU A 132 3.45 3.29 9.16
N GLN A 133 2.30 2.83 8.67
CA GLN A 133 0.99 3.14 9.24
C GLN A 133 0.81 2.52 10.64
N SER A 134 1.23 1.27 10.83
CA SER A 134 1.13 0.58 12.12
C SER A 134 2.01 1.21 13.20
N SER A 135 3.19 1.71 12.81
CA SER A 135 4.09 2.48 13.69
C SER A 135 3.67 3.94 13.86
N LYS A 136 2.55 4.37 13.23
CA LYS A 136 2.09 5.77 13.22
C LYS A 136 3.20 6.73 12.78
N PHE A 137 4.05 6.29 11.84
CA PHE A 137 5.21 7.07 11.39
C PHE A 137 6.11 7.50 12.56
N ALA A 138 6.66 6.53 13.27
CA ALA A 138 7.46 6.75 14.49
C ALA A 138 8.58 7.81 14.33
N LEU A 139 9.00 8.12 13.11
CA LEU A 139 9.93 9.21 12.81
C LEU A 139 9.47 10.56 13.41
N LEU A 140 8.16 10.83 13.42
CA LEU A 140 7.59 12.07 13.96
C LEU A 140 7.95 12.25 15.43
N ASP A 141 7.81 11.19 16.22
CA ASP A 141 8.14 11.20 17.64
C ASP A 141 9.66 11.17 17.85
N GLU A 142 10.38 10.37 17.07
CA GLU A 142 11.83 10.27 17.17
C GLU A 142 12.56 11.60 16.90
N VAL A 143 12.04 12.44 15.99
CA VAL A 143 12.60 13.76 15.72
C VAL A 143 12.20 14.75 16.82
N ARG A 144 10.97 14.66 17.33
CA ARG A 144 10.49 15.50 18.43
C ARG A 144 11.32 15.33 19.70
N GLU A 145 11.89 14.15 19.93
CA GLU A 145 12.75 13.85 21.07
C GLU A 145 14.16 14.42 20.97
N ILE A 146 14.56 14.98 19.84
CA ILE A 146 15.88 15.60 19.68
C ILE A 146 15.95 16.84 20.58
N ASN A 147 16.82 16.76 21.60
CA ASN A 147 17.08 17.89 22.50
C ASN A 147 18.58 18.07 22.68
N ILE A 148 19.06 19.23 22.27
CA ILE A 148 20.45 19.67 22.44
C ILE A 148 20.53 21.04 23.13
N GLY A 149 19.46 21.42 23.83
CA GLY A 149 19.28 22.72 24.42
C GLY A 149 18.44 23.67 23.58
N ASN A 150 17.69 23.12 22.60
CA ASN A 150 16.64 23.85 21.88
C ASN A 150 15.43 24.02 22.80
N GLU A 151 14.90 25.24 22.86
CA GLU A 151 13.68 25.53 23.67
C GLU A 151 12.42 24.97 23.00
N MET A 152 12.45 24.86 21.66
CA MET A 152 11.35 24.34 20.86
C MET A 152 11.71 22.98 20.26
N SER A 153 10.84 21.99 20.43
CA SER A 153 10.99 20.67 19.81
C SER A 153 10.81 20.78 18.29
N VAL A 154 11.61 20.01 17.55
CA VAL A 154 11.47 19.91 16.10
C VAL A 154 10.25 19.07 15.74
N THR A 155 9.42 19.55 14.83
CA THR A 155 8.23 18.87 14.33
C THR A 155 8.33 18.56 12.84
N LEU A 156 7.70 17.47 12.42
CA LEU A 156 7.68 17.01 11.04
C LEU A 156 6.25 16.82 10.55
N CYS A 157 6.05 17.09 9.26
CA CYS A 157 4.91 16.60 8.48
C CYS A 157 5.37 15.58 7.44
N ILE A 158 4.57 14.55 7.19
CA ILE A 158 4.86 13.54 6.16
C ILE A 158 3.67 13.42 5.24
N GLY A 159 3.85 13.79 3.97
CA GLY A 159 2.87 13.62 2.90
C GLY A 159 3.22 12.41 2.02
N LEU A 160 2.22 11.63 1.62
CA LEU A 160 2.38 10.45 0.77
C LEU A 160 1.46 10.50 -0.44
N GLY A 161 2.00 10.23 -1.62
CA GLY A 161 1.25 9.98 -2.84
C GLY A 161 1.11 8.48 -3.10
N VAL A 162 -0.07 7.93 -2.83
CA VAL A 162 -0.37 6.49 -2.92
C VAL A 162 -1.41 6.24 -4.01
N ASN A 163 -1.29 5.13 -4.74
CA ASN A 163 -2.22 4.73 -5.82
C ASN A 163 -2.31 5.73 -6.98
N ALA A 164 -1.30 6.56 -7.19
CA ALA A 164 -1.24 7.47 -8.31
C ALA A 164 -1.03 6.73 -9.65
N ALA A 165 -1.51 7.33 -10.74
CA ALA A 165 -1.33 6.79 -12.08
C ALA A 165 0.11 6.99 -12.62
N SER A 166 0.86 7.95 -12.06
CA SER A 166 2.25 8.23 -12.41
C SER A 166 3.05 8.70 -11.19
N TYR A 167 4.37 8.62 -11.27
CA TYR A 167 5.24 9.11 -10.20
C TYR A 167 5.18 10.64 -10.03
N ALA A 168 4.97 11.38 -11.12
CA ALA A 168 4.76 12.82 -11.07
C ALA A 168 3.50 13.15 -10.26
N GLN A 169 2.40 12.44 -10.51
CA GLN A 169 1.16 12.59 -9.77
C GLN A 169 1.32 12.18 -8.29
N ALA A 170 2.07 11.11 -8.02
CA ALA A 170 2.35 10.70 -6.65
C ALA A 170 3.10 11.78 -5.87
N LEU A 171 4.11 12.39 -6.49
CA LEU A 171 4.86 13.48 -5.87
C LEU A 171 3.99 14.72 -5.66
N ASP A 172 3.13 15.04 -6.61
CA ASP A 172 2.19 16.15 -6.52
C ASP A 172 1.19 15.96 -5.37
N TRP A 173 0.63 14.76 -5.25
CA TRP A 173 -0.25 14.42 -4.12
C TRP A 173 0.48 14.47 -2.77
N ALA A 174 1.75 14.02 -2.71
CA ALA A 174 2.55 14.12 -1.50
C ALA A 174 2.80 15.59 -1.09
N ARG A 175 2.96 16.50 -2.05
CA ARG A 175 3.08 17.94 -1.80
C ARG A 175 1.78 18.52 -1.23
N HIS A 176 0.66 18.30 -1.90
CA HIS A 176 -0.65 18.78 -1.41
C HIS A 176 -1.06 18.20 -0.04
N ALA A 177 -0.47 17.10 0.37
CA ALA A 177 -0.77 16.52 1.68
C ALA A 177 -0.03 17.19 2.84
N ILE A 178 0.98 18.03 2.56
CA ILE A 178 1.76 18.77 3.56
C ILE A 178 1.50 20.29 3.52
N ASP A 179 0.83 20.79 2.48
CA ASP A 179 0.35 22.16 2.36
C ASP A 179 -0.94 22.38 3.18
#